data_fcc90d4d8307f108bbb166802ddcc2ca
#
_entry.id   fcc90d4d8307f108bbb166802ddcc2ca
#
_cell.length_a   1.000
_cell.length_b   1.000
_cell.length_c   1.000
_cell.angle_alpha   90.00
_cell.angle_beta   90.00
_cell.angle_gamma   90.00
#
_symmetry.space_group_name_H-M   'P 1'
#
loop_
_entity.id
_entity.type
_entity.pdbx_description
1 polymer ?
#
loop_
_entity_poly.entity_id
_entity_poly.type
_entity_poly.pdbx_seq_one_letter_code
_entity_poly.pdbx_strand_id
1 'polypeptide(L)'
;MNKTKKLTTGAMLLALIGAFMLIDRQLSYAFTYFIVLLIPVIIAVYCCMYSMKDGYVLCVGVVALSILFGSLYTYMYLPASIITGLCISAAIRKDYDRRRVMLISIAVFVLSELLITFLVSPLLGVSVDTQLKAMEVTFNEMSDVAGVSGAMNAVVGNLGTFLLVVFIFSTMLTGVLEGYLISFMTVFVLKRMKIKNIGYNSAMDIKMPEWLAYVLFFFTASLMFMNVPILMKSEFVKYSLMCLGVFSSLILFYYGYLFMIIYLKKKGGRVNIFLLLLAIFILMPFSYIILLVVGFLYGSGPLRRKLENEKE
;
A
#
# COMPACT_ATOMS: atom_id res chain seq x y z
N MET A 1 -10.18 -12.86 -33.51
CA MET A 1 -9.85 -11.46 -33.17
C MET A 1 -8.69 -11.00 -34.07
N ASN A 2 -8.84 -9.86 -34.75
CA ASN A 2 -7.90 -9.38 -35.79
C ASN A 2 -6.49 -9.15 -35.23
N LYS A 3 -5.48 -9.80 -35.80
CA LYS A 3 -4.05 -9.65 -35.41
C LYS A 3 -3.60 -8.18 -35.50
N THR A 4 -4.07 -7.47 -36.52
CA THR A 4 -3.79 -6.04 -36.74
C THR A 4 -4.27 -5.18 -35.56
N LYS A 5 -5.51 -5.39 -35.06
CA LYS A 5 -6.06 -4.62 -33.96
C LYS A 5 -5.25 -4.78 -32.67
N LYS A 6 -4.74 -5.97 -32.36
CA LYS A 6 -3.89 -6.22 -31.21
C LYS A 6 -2.59 -5.45 -31.32
N LEU A 7 -1.93 -5.55 -32.47
CA LEU A 7 -0.65 -4.89 -32.72
C LEU A 7 -0.79 -3.36 -32.65
N THR A 8 -1.83 -2.81 -33.28
CA THR A 8 -2.11 -1.38 -33.25
C THR A 8 -2.36 -0.87 -31.81
N THR A 9 -3.18 -1.60 -31.04
CA THR A 9 -3.43 -1.20 -29.64
C THR A 9 -2.15 -1.28 -28.80
N GLY A 10 -1.33 -2.34 -28.98
CA GLY A 10 -0.05 -2.46 -28.29
C GLY A 10 0.90 -1.33 -28.64
N ALA A 11 1.01 -0.99 -29.95
CA ALA A 11 1.83 0.13 -30.41
C ALA A 11 1.36 1.48 -29.87
N MET A 12 0.04 1.72 -29.82
CA MET A 12 -0.52 2.95 -29.22
C MET A 12 -0.20 3.06 -27.73
N LEU A 13 -0.30 1.95 -26.99
CA LEU A 13 0.04 1.95 -25.55
C LEU A 13 1.54 2.17 -25.32
N LEU A 14 2.40 1.56 -26.16
CA LEU A 14 3.85 1.81 -26.11
C LEU A 14 4.18 3.26 -26.47
N ALA A 15 3.55 3.82 -27.49
CA ALA A 15 3.72 5.23 -27.85
C ALA A 15 3.31 6.16 -26.70
N LEU A 16 2.21 5.85 -26.01
CA LEU A 16 1.76 6.60 -24.83
C LEU A 16 2.78 6.53 -23.68
N ILE A 17 3.28 5.34 -23.35
CA ILE A 17 4.32 5.18 -22.33
C ILE A 17 5.59 5.93 -22.72
N GLY A 18 6.03 5.79 -23.97
CA GLY A 18 7.21 6.49 -24.48
C GLY A 18 7.07 8.01 -24.45
N ALA A 19 5.89 8.55 -24.79
CA ALA A 19 5.60 9.96 -24.69
C ALA A 19 5.67 10.46 -23.24
N PHE A 20 5.09 9.73 -22.29
CA PHE A 20 5.19 10.07 -20.88
C PHE A 20 6.64 10.03 -20.37
N MET A 21 7.42 9.00 -20.74
CA MET A 21 8.84 8.91 -20.36
C MET A 21 9.66 10.08 -20.96
N LEU A 22 9.37 10.48 -22.20
CA LEU A 22 10.03 11.64 -22.83
C LEU A 22 9.71 12.95 -22.11
N ILE A 23 8.43 13.16 -21.77
CA ILE A 23 8.01 14.35 -21.03
C ILE A 23 8.67 14.36 -19.64
N ASP A 24 8.69 13.22 -18.96
CA ASP A 24 9.31 13.09 -17.63
C ASP A 24 10.81 13.39 -17.68
N ARG A 25 11.50 12.90 -18.69
CA ARG A 25 12.91 13.23 -18.92
C ARG A 25 13.15 14.74 -19.07
N GLN A 26 12.27 15.44 -19.78
CA GLN A 26 12.36 16.89 -19.94
C GLN A 26 12.05 17.64 -18.63
N LEU A 27 11.22 17.07 -17.79
CA LEU A 27 10.88 17.58 -16.46
C LEU A 27 11.85 17.10 -15.35
N SER A 28 13.05 16.68 -15.72
CA SER A 28 14.07 16.20 -14.79
C SER A 28 13.59 15.03 -13.92
N TYR A 29 12.79 14.15 -14.51
CA TYR A 29 12.26 12.93 -13.90
C TYR A 29 11.30 13.17 -12.71
N ALA A 30 10.59 14.28 -12.69
CA ALA A 30 9.66 14.65 -11.61
C ALA A 30 8.45 13.72 -11.49
N PHE A 31 8.04 13.05 -12.57
CA PHE A 31 6.88 12.17 -12.64
C PHE A 31 7.21 10.68 -12.77
N THR A 32 8.48 10.30 -12.65
CA THR A 32 8.94 8.90 -12.81
C THR A 32 8.16 7.94 -11.94
N TYR A 33 7.86 8.32 -10.69
CA TYR A 33 7.07 7.52 -9.76
C TYR A 33 5.68 7.15 -10.31
N PHE A 34 4.98 8.12 -10.92
CA PHE A 34 3.67 7.86 -11.55
C PHE A 34 3.77 6.95 -12.76
N ILE A 35 4.83 7.09 -13.56
CA ILE A 35 5.06 6.25 -14.74
C ILE A 35 5.26 4.80 -14.32
N VAL A 36 6.07 4.56 -13.28
CA VAL A 36 6.31 3.23 -12.72
C VAL A 36 5.01 2.58 -12.23
N LEU A 37 4.12 3.35 -11.61
CA LEU A 37 2.80 2.87 -11.17
C LEU A 37 1.83 2.60 -12.34
N LEU A 38 1.95 3.34 -13.45
CA LEU A 38 1.08 3.17 -14.63
C LEU A 38 1.47 1.94 -15.47
N ILE A 39 2.74 1.60 -15.56
CA ILE A 39 3.25 0.47 -16.36
C ILE A 39 2.51 -0.84 -16.03
N PRO A 40 2.41 -1.29 -14.76
CA PRO A 40 1.73 -2.55 -14.42
C PRO A 40 0.23 -2.50 -14.75
N VAL A 41 -0.41 -1.33 -14.62
CA VAL A 41 -1.83 -1.15 -14.98
C VAL A 41 -2.03 -1.36 -16.49
N ILE A 42 -1.18 -0.74 -17.31
CA ILE A 42 -1.25 -0.85 -18.78
C ILE A 42 -1.01 -2.29 -19.21
N ILE A 43 0.01 -2.96 -18.65
CA ILE A 43 0.32 -4.37 -18.94
C ILE A 43 -0.87 -5.26 -18.55
N ALA A 44 -1.41 -5.08 -17.34
CA ALA A 44 -2.53 -5.89 -16.86
C ALA A 44 -3.78 -5.71 -17.72
N VAL A 45 -4.12 -4.47 -18.08
CA VAL A 45 -5.28 -4.18 -18.95
C VAL A 45 -5.08 -4.79 -20.32
N TYR A 46 -3.92 -4.63 -20.94
CA TYR A 46 -3.63 -5.19 -22.26
C TYR A 46 -3.69 -6.72 -22.27
N CYS A 47 -3.10 -7.38 -21.26
CA CYS A 47 -3.18 -8.84 -21.10
C CYS A 47 -4.63 -9.32 -20.91
N CYS A 48 -5.46 -8.56 -20.19
CA CYS A 48 -6.88 -8.88 -20.01
C CYS A 48 -7.69 -8.71 -21.30
N MET A 49 -7.35 -7.71 -22.12
CA MET A 49 -8.00 -7.46 -23.41
C MET A 49 -7.69 -8.54 -24.46
N TYR A 50 -6.46 -9.02 -24.48
CA TYR A 50 -5.97 -9.90 -25.55
C TYR A 50 -5.53 -11.26 -25.01
N SER A 51 -4.24 -11.43 -24.74
CA SER A 51 -3.71 -12.67 -24.16
C SER A 51 -2.43 -12.40 -23.37
N MET A 52 -2.03 -13.36 -22.52
CA MET A 52 -0.75 -13.27 -21.80
C MET A 52 0.43 -13.26 -22.77
N LYS A 53 0.34 -14.02 -23.89
CA LYS A 53 1.39 -14.05 -24.92
C LYS A 53 1.59 -12.70 -25.59
N ASP A 54 0.48 -12.01 -25.91
CA ASP A 54 0.54 -10.66 -26.48
C ASP A 54 1.11 -9.66 -25.45
N GLY A 55 0.79 -9.87 -24.15
CA GLY A 55 1.35 -9.09 -23.04
C GLY A 55 2.88 -9.17 -22.93
N TYR A 56 3.47 -10.34 -23.14
CA TYR A 56 4.95 -10.45 -23.14
C TYR A 56 5.59 -9.60 -24.23
N VAL A 57 4.98 -9.51 -25.41
CA VAL A 57 5.46 -8.64 -26.49
C VAL A 57 5.41 -7.16 -26.06
N LEU A 58 4.32 -6.76 -25.39
CA LEU A 58 4.22 -5.40 -24.83
C LEU A 58 5.32 -5.15 -23.79
N CYS A 59 5.58 -6.10 -22.89
CA CYS A 59 6.63 -5.99 -21.88
C CYS A 59 8.01 -5.76 -22.51
N VAL A 60 8.36 -6.51 -23.57
CA VAL A 60 9.61 -6.29 -24.30
C VAL A 60 9.69 -4.87 -24.87
N GLY A 61 8.57 -4.36 -25.41
CA GLY A 61 8.50 -2.98 -25.89
C GLY A 61 8.69 -1.94 -24.76
N VAL A 62 8.10 -2.19 -23.58
CA VAL A 62 8.27 -1.31 -22.39
C VAL A 62 9.73 -1.33 -21.93
N VAL A 63 10.38 -2.49 -21.90
CA VAL A 63 11.82 -2.59 -21.56
C VAL A 63 12.67 -1.80 -22.54
N ALA A 64 12.42 -1.94 -23.85
CA ALA A 64 13.16 -1.20 -24.88
C ALA A 64 12.98 0.32 -24.73
N LEU A 65 11.75 0.80 -24.48
CA LEU A 65 11.48 2.23 -24.24
C LEU A 65 12.14 2.72 -22.95
N SER A 66 12.14 1.91 -21.90
CA SER A 66 12.80 2.26 -20.64
C SER A 66 14.31 2.43 -20.85
N ILE A 67 14.97 1.56 -21.62
CA ILE A 67 16.40 1.68 -21.94
C ILE A 67 16.70 3.00 -22.67
N LEU A 68 15.80 3.45 -23.52
CA LEU A 68 16.02 4.68 -24.30
C LEU A 68 15.71 5.97 -23.51
N PHE A 69 14.70 5.96 -22.66
CA PHE A 69 14.12 7.16 -22.06
C PHE A 69 13.97 7.10 -20.55
N GLY A 70 14.16 5.93 -19.92
CA GLY A 70 13.96 5.73 -18.49
C GLY A 70 15.04 6.39 -17.63
N SER A 71 14.70 6.66 -16.36
CA SER A 71 15.62 7.04 -15.29
C SER A 71 16.20 5.83 -14.60
N LEU A 72 17.22 6.01 -13.76
CA LEU A 72 17.75 4.96 -12.90
C LEU A 72 16.64 4.32 -12.04
N TYR A 73 15.75 5.15 -11.49
CA TYR A 73 14.57 4.70 -10.74
C TYR A 73 13.66 3.80 -11.58
N THR A 74 13.39 4.19 -12.84
CA THR A 74 12.60 3.37 -13.77
C THR A 74 13.23 1.99 -13.96
N TYR A 75 14.55 1.90 -14.14
CA TYR A 75 15.24 0.61 -14.30
C TYR A 75 15.10 -0.29 -13.09
N MET A 76 15.22 0.27 -11.89
CA MET A 76 15.12 -0.48 -10.63
C MET A 76 13.72 -1.09 -10.46
N TYR A 77 12.68 -0.32 -10.76
CA TYR A 77 11.28 -0.72 -10.53
C TYR A 77 10.61 -1.41 -11.72
N LEU A 78 11.23 -1.37 -12.90
CA LEU A 78 10.65 -1.96 -14.11
C LEU A 78 10.35 -3.46 -13.98
N PRO A 79 11.26 -4.32 -13.47
CA PRO A 79 10.98 -5.74 -13.28
C PRO A 79 9.78 -5.97 -12.35
N ALA A 80 9.72 -5.22 -11.24
CA ALA A 80 8.61 -5.27 -10.30
C ALA A 80 7.28 -4.91 -10.96
N SER A 81 7.26 -3.83 -11.74
CA SER A 81 6.09 -3.35 -12.48
C SER A 81 5.59 -4.37 -13.49
N ILE A 82 6.51 -4.98 -14.26
CA ILE A 82 6.18 -6.02 -15.24
C ILE A 82 5.58 -7.25 -14.56
N ILE A 83 6.25 -7.78 -13.52
CA ILE A 83 5.81 -8.96 -12.78
C ILE A 83 4.43 -8.71 -12.17
N THR A 84 4.24 -7.56 -11.54
CA THR A 84 2.95 -7.18 -10.94
C THR A 84 1.84 -7.11 -11.98
N GLY A 85 2.07 -6.45 -13.11
CA GLY A 85 1.10 -6.37 -14.19
C GLY A 85 0.69 -7.75 -14.75
N LEU A 86 1.66 -8.64 -14.93
CA LEU A 86 1.43 -10.03 -15.36
C LEU A 86 0.68 -10.85 -14.30
N CYS A 87 1.06 -10.74 -13.03
CA CYS A 87 0.40 -11.46 -11.93
C CYS A 87 -1.06 -11.01 -11.75
N ILE A 88 -1.32 -9.71 -11.79
CA ILE A 88 -2.68 -9.16 -11.72
C ILE A 88 -3.52 -9.68 -12.91
N SER A 89 -2.99 -9.63 -14.12
CA SER A 89 -3.71 -10.10 -15.30
C SER A 89 -4.01 -11.60 -15.24
N ALA A 90 -3.06 -12.41 -14.77
CA ALA A 90 -3.25 -13.85 -14.58
C ALA A 90 -4.34 -14.13 -13.53
N ALA A 91 -4.35 -13.41 -12.43
CA ALA A 91 -5.36 -13.53 -11.38
C ALA A 91 -6.77 -13.15 -11.90
N ILE A 92 -6.87 -12.04 -12.65
CA ILE A 92 -8.12 -11.59 -13.25
C ILE A 92 -8.64 -12.58 -14.29
N ARG A 93 -7.77 -13.16 -15.10
CA ARG A 93 -8.15 -14.16 -16.12
C ARG A 93 -8.62 -15.48 -15.51
N LYS A 94 -8.11 -15.83 -14.32
CA LYS A 94 -8.56 -17.00 -13.53
C LYS A 94 -9.85 -16.73 -12.75
N ASP A 95 -10.53 -15.63 -13.01
CA ASP A 95 -11.76 -15.21 -12.31
C ASP A 95 -11.61 -15.10 -10.79
N TYR A 96 -10.42 -14.72 -10.32
CA TYR A 96 -10.22 -14.48 -8.90
C TYR A 96 -11.00 -13.24 -8.46
N ASP A 97 -11.55 -13.31 -7.25
CA ASP A 97 -12.22 -12.19 -6.62
C ASP A 97 -11.29 -10.97 -6.50
N ARG A 98 -11.88 -9.79 -6.56
CA ARG A 98 -11.15 -8.52 -6.39
C ARG A 98 -10.21 -8.53 -5.19
N ARG A 99 -10.63 -9.13 -4.07
CA ARG A 99 -9.81 -9.24 -2.85
C ARG A 99 -8.53 -10.02 -3.10
N ARG A 100 -8.61 -11.16 -3.80
CA ARG A 100 -7.43 -11.98 -4.15
C ARG A 100 -6.50 -11.25 -5.11
N VAL A 101 -7.06 -10.56 -6.11
CA VAL A 101 -6.28 -9.72 -7.04
C VAL A 101 -5.51 -8.64 -6.28
N MET A 102 -6.17 -7.95 -5.36
CA MET A 102 -5.55 -6.92 -4.52
C MET A 102 -4.44 -7.50 -3.63
N LEU A 103 -4.68 -8.63 -2.95
CA LEU A 103 -3.67 -9.27 -2.10
C LEU A 103 -2.46 -9.73 -2.89
N ILE A 104 -2.65 -10.29 -4.09
CA ILE A 104 -1.55 -10.68 -4.99
C ILE A 104 -0.72 -9.45 -5.38
N SER A 105 -1.38 -8.36 -5.76
CA SER A 105 -0.71 -7.11 -6.12
C SER A 105 0.14 -6.56 -4.96
N ILE A 106 -0.45 -6.49 -3.76
CA ILE A 106 0.24 -6.04 -2.55
C ILE A 106 1.43 -6.95 -2.24
N ALA A 107 1.24 -8.27 -2.23
CA ALA A 107 2.30 -9.22 -1.92
C ALA A 107 3.48 -9.11 -2.89
N VAL A 108 3.21 -9.01 -4.19
CA VAL A 108 4.25 -8.86 -5.21
C VAL A 108 5.00 -7.54 -5.04
N PHE A 109 4.28 -6.44 -4.79
CA PHE A 109 4.93 -5.13 -4.64
C PHE A 109 5.73 -5.02 -3.35
N VAL A 110 5.20 -5.47 -2.22
CA VAL A 110 5.95 -5.49 -0.94
C VAL A 110 7.23 -6.31 -1.07
N LEU A 111 7.15 -7.49 -1.70
CA LEU A 111 8.34 -8.31 -1.93
C LEU A 111 9.34 -7.59 -2.84
N SER A 112 8.86 -6.94 -3.88
CA SER A 112 9.70 -6.17 -4.81
C SER A 112 10.37 -4.99 -4.12
N GLU A 113 9.65 -4.23 -3.28
CA GLU A 113 10.20 -3.13 -2.48
C GLU A 113 11.33 -3.58 -1.58
N LEU A 114 11.13 -4.69 -0.87
CA LEU A 114 12.16 -5.27 -0.02
C LEU A 114 13.39 -5.71 -0.83
N LEU A 115 13.17 -6.39 -1.97
CA LEU A 115 14.28 -6.81 -2.84
C LEU A 115 15.04 -5.61 -3.42
N ILE A 116 14.34 -4.58 -3.88
CA ILE A 116 14.98 -3.37 -4.41
C ILE A 116 15.77 -2.68 -3.32
N THR A 117 15.19 -2.45 -2.15
CA THR A 117 15.81 -1.72 -1.05
C THR A 117 17.04 -2.45 -0.49
N PHE A 118 16.95 -3.77 -0.28
CA PHE A 118 18.02 -4.52 0.41
C PHE A 118 19.03 -5.19 -0.54
N LEU A 119 18.67 -5.47 -1.79
CA LEU A 119 19.56 -6.13 -2.75
C LEU A 119 20.01 -5.22 -3.89
N VAL A 120 19.07 -4.49 -4.52
CA VAL A 120 19.38 -3.72 -5.73
C VAL A 120 20.02 -2.38 -5.39
N SER A 121 19.49 -1.64 -4.42
CA SER A 121 20.00 -0.32 -4.04
C SER A 121 21.47 -0.34 -3.61
N PRO A 122 21.96 -1.31 -2.79
CA PRO A 122 23.37 -1.40 -2.43
C PRO A 122 24.29 -1.65 -3.63
N LEU A 123 23.84 -2.43 -4.64
CA LEU A 123 24.60 -2.68 -5.87
C LEU A 123 24.80 -1.41 -6.70
N LEU A 124 23.93 -0.41 -6.52
CA LEU A 124 24.01 0.89 -7.19
C LEU A 124 24.68 1.96 -6.34
N GLY A 125 25.31 1.57 -5.23
CA GLY A 125 26.03 2.48 -4.32
C GLY A 125 25.15 3.22 -3.33
N VAL A 126 23.84 2.91 -3.27
CA VAL A 126 22.91 3.49 -2.30
C VAL A 126 22.66 2.48 -1.18
N SER A 127 23.61 2.40 -0.22
CA SER A 127 23.48 1.46 0.89
C SER A 127 22.38 1.89 1.88
N VAL A 128 21.83 0.91 2.60
CA VAL A 128 20.87 1.16 3.68
C VAL A 128 21.51 2.07 4.75
N ASP A 129 22.78 1.87 5.05
CA ASP A 129 23.51 2.71 6.02
C ASP A 129 23.58 4.18 5.59
N THR A 130 23.76 4.44 4.29
CA THR A 130 23.77 5.82 3.75
C THR A 130 22.39 6.46 3.91
N GLN A 131 21.32 5.70 3.67
CA GLN A 131 19.95 6.19 3.83
C GLN A 131 19.63 6.43 5.32
N LEU A 132 20.03 5.53 6.21
CA LEU A 132 19.83 5.70 7.65
C LEU A 132 20.59 6.92 8.20
N LYS A 133 21.84 7.16 7.77
CA LYS A 133 22.58 8.37 8.15
C LYS A 133 21.89 9.64 7.67
N ALA A 134 21.36 9.67 6.46
CA ALA A 134 20.58 10.79 5.95
C ALA A 134 19.31 11.03 6.78
N MET A 135 18.60 9.96 7.15
CA MET A 135 17.45 10.05 8.06
C MET A 135 17.83 10.55 9.44
N GLU A 136 18.98 10.12 9.99
CA GLU A 136 19.48 10.56 11.29
C GLU A 136 19.80 12.06 11.29
N VAL A 137 20.44 12.57 10.25
CA VAL A 137 20.70 14.01 10.09
C VAL A 137 19.40 14.79 10.05
N THR A 138 18.46 14.39 9.20
CA THR A 138 17.15 15.04 9.09
C THR A 138 16.36 14.99 10.40
N PHE A 139 16.39 13.86 11.10
CA PHE A 139 15.71 13.70 12.39
C PHE A 139 16.30 14.64 13.45
N ASN A 140 17.62 14.75 13.53
CA ASN A 140 18.28 15.64 14.47
C ASN A 140 17.96 17.11 14.16
N GLU A 141 18.02 17.53 12.88
CA GLU A 141 17.65 18.88 12.46
C GLU A 141 16.19 19.21 12.83
N MET A 142 15.26 18.30 12.59
CA MET A 142 13.84 18.49 12.94
C MET A 142 13.63 18.56 14.45
N SER A 143 14.33 17.73 15.24
CA SER A 143 14.19 17.71 16.69
C SER A 143 14.79 18.97 17.34
N ASP A 144 15.86 19.52 16.78
CA ASP A 144 16.46 20.78 17.23
C ASP A 144 15.54 21.98 16.93
N VAL A 145 14.96 22.03 15.71
CA VAL A 145 13.97 23.07 15.34
C VAL A 145 12.73 23.00 16.23
N ALA A 146 12.28 21.80 16.60
CA ALA A 146 11.12 21.60 17.46
C ALA A 146 11.41 21.84 18.96
N GLY A 147 12.67 21.99 19.35
CA GLY A 147 13.09 22.15 20.76
C GLY A 147 12.83 20.95 21.66
N VAL A 148 12.69 19.74 21.07
CA VAL A 148 12.33 18.49 21.76
C VAL A 148 13.48 17.47 21.78
N SER A 149 14.68 17.85 21.37
CA SER A 149 15.85 16.98 21.26
C SER A 149 16.15 16.21 22.55
N GLY A 150 16.06 16.83 23.71
CA GLY A 150 16.27 16.19 25.01
C GLY A 150 15.19 15.15 25.37
N ALA A 151 13.93 15.47 25.14
CA ALA A 151 12.81 14.57 25.42
C ALA A 151 12.79 13.38 24.45
N MET A 152 13.14 13.62 23.19
CA MET A 152 13.17 12.60 22.14
C MET A 152 14.29 11.59 22.39
N ASN A 153 15.50 12.05 22.76
CA ASN A 153 16.62 11.18 23.12
C ASN A 153 16.36 10.32 24.36
N ALA A 154 15.54 10.80 25.30
CA ALA A 154 15.12 10.02 26.46
C ALA A 154 14.13 8.88 26.09
N VAL A 155 13.30 9.08 25.06
CA VAL A 155 12.32 8.10 24.58
C VAL A 155 12.97 7.09 23.62
N VAL A 156 13.91 7.54 22.79
CA VAL A 156 14.62 6.74 21.78
C VAL A 156 16.01 6.41 22.32
N GLY A 157 16.14 5.28 23.04
CA GLY A 157 17.42 4.88 23.65
C GLY A 157 18.54 4.62 22.63
N ASN A 158 18.22 4.09 21.45
CA ASN A 158 19.14 3.90 20.32
C ASN A 158 18.49 4.37 19.02
N LEU A 159 18.87 5.59 18.60
CA LEU A 159 18.33 6.24 17.43
C LEU A 159 18.55 5.42 16.16
N GLY A 160 19.73 4.83 15.97
CA GLY A 160 20.03 4.03 14.79
C GLY A 160 19.11 2.81 14.64
N THR A 161 18.89 2.06 15.72
CA THR A 161 17.99 0.91 15.70
C THR A 161 16.54 1.34 15.49
N PHE A 162 16.12 2.45 16.10
CA PHE A 162 14.78 3.01 15.87
C PHE A 162 14.57 3.37 14.41
N LEU A 163 15.50 4.12 13.81
CA LEU A 163 15.43 4.53 12.41
C LEU A 163 15.45 3.34 11.46
N LEU A 164 16.25 2.30 11.75
CA LEU A 164 16.26 1.06 10.96
C LEU A 164 14.88 0.41 10.94
N VAL A 165 14.23 0.28 12.08
CA VAL A 165 12.89 -0.33 12.17
C VAL A 165 11.86 0.52 11.46
N VAL A 166 11.88 1.84 11.64
CA VAL A 166 10.99 2.78 10.93
C VAL A 166 11.22 2.69 9.42
N PHE A 167 12.47 2.58 8.97
CA PHE A 167 12.82 2.44 7.57
C PHE A 167 12.25 1.15 6.95
N ILE A 168 12.42 -0.01 7.61
CA ILE A 168 11.84 -1.29 7.15
C ILE A 168 10.31 -1.17 7.05
N PHE A 169 9.69 -0.60 8.08
CA PHE A 169 8.23 -0.44 8.09
C PHE A 169 7.72 0.51 7.02
N SER A 170 8.40 1.64 6.80
CA SER A 170 8.03 2.59 5.75
C SER A 170 8.14 1.96 4.36
N THR A 171 9.19 1.18 4.11
CA THR A 171 9.37 0.43 2.86
C THR A 171 8.22 -0.58 2.63
N MET A 172 7.86 -1.35 3.67
CA MET A 172 6.74 -2.28 3.57
C MET A 172 5.40 -1.55 3.34
N LEU A 173 5.17 -0.43 4.03
CA LEU A 173 3.97 0.37 3.88
C LEU A 173 3.85 0.97 2.47
N THR A 174 4.96 1.45 1.91
CA THR A 174 5.02 1.94 0.53
C THR A 174 4.60 0.84 -0.44
N GLY A 175 5.17 -0.36 -0.33
CA GLY A 175 4.78 -1.50 -1.17
C GLY A 175 3.30 -1.89 -1.05
N VAL A 176 2.72 -1.80 0.17
CA VAL A 176 1.27 -2.02 0.39
C VAL A 176 0.43 -0.98 -0.34
N LEU A 177 0.78 0.31 -0.20
CA LEU A 177 0.05 1.41 -0.84
C LEU A 177 0.14 1.34 -2.36
N GLU A 178 1.31 1.08 -2.90
CA GLU A 178 1.52 0.94 -4.35
C GLU A 178 0.77 -0.25 -4.91
N GLY A 179 0.90 -1.43 -4.30
CA GLY A 179 0.18 -2.62 -4.72
C GLY A 179 -1.34 -2.44 -4.67
N TYR A 180 -1.85 -1.74 -3.66
CA TYR A 180 -3.25 -1.37 -3.57
C TYR A 180 -3.68 -0.43 -4.70
N LEU A 181 -2.93 0.65 -4.94
CA LEU A 181 -3.23 1.64 -5.99
C LEU A 181 -3.24 1.00 -7.38
N ILE A 182 -2.25 0.17 -7.70
CA ILE A 182 -2.15 -0.53 -8.98
C ILE A 182 -3.36 -1.46 -9.19
N SER A 183 -3.71 -2.26 -8.17
CA SER A 183 -4.88 -3.13 -8.23
C SER A 183 -6.16 -2.33 -8.42
N PHE A 184 -6.33 -1.25 -7.66
CA PHE A 184 -7.49 -0.37 -7.75
C PHE A 184 -7.63 0.25 -9.14
N MET A 185 -6.54 0.84 -9.66
CA MET A 185 -6.52 1.46 -11.00
C MET A 185 -6.80 0.44 -12.10
N THR A 186 -6.19 -0.76 -12.03
CA THR A 186 -6.40 -1.82 -13.00
C THR A 186 -7.88 -2.22 -13.06
N VAL A 187 -8.49 -2.50 -11.91
CA VAL A 187 -9.91 -2.88 -11.85
C VAL A 187 -10.83 -1.75 -12.32
N PHE A 188 -10.51 -0.51 -11.96
CA PHE A 188 -11.26 0.68 -12.37
C PHE A 188 -11.24 0.84 -13.90
N VAL A 189 -10.07 0.73 -14.53
CA VAL A 189 -9.91 0.85 -15.99
C VAL A 189 -10.65 -0.28 -16.70
N LEU A 190 -10.48 -1.54 -16.27
CA LEU A 190 -11.18 -2.70 -16.87
C LEU A 190 -12.69 -2.58 -16.79
N LYS A 191 -13.23 -2.08 -15.67
CA LYS A 191 -14.66 -1.81 -15.49
C LYS A 191 -15.14 -0.71 -16.45
N ARG A 192 -14.41 0.40 -16.55
CA ARG A 192 -14.75 1.51 -17.44
C ARG A 192 -14.73 1.10 -18.91
N MET A 193 -13.79 0.25 -19.29
CA MET A 193 -13.70 -0.31 -20.64
C MET A 193 -14.70 -1.43 -20.92
N LYS A 194 -15.51 -1.83 -19.94
CA LYS A 194 -16.49 -2.95 -20.02
C LYS A 194 -15.85 -4.28 -20.45
N ILE A 195 -14.56 -4.49 -20.20
CA ILE A 195 -13.85 -5.71 -20.59
C ILE A 195 -14.21 -6.84 -19.64
N LYS A 196 -14.24 -6.57 -18.34
CA LYS A 196 -14.61 -7.53 -17.31
C LYS A 196 -15.26 -6.82 -16.13
N ASN A 197 -16.44 -7.32 -15.74
CA ASN A 197 -17.10 -6.82 -14.55
C ASN A 197 -16.62 -7.62 -13.34
N ILE A 198 -15.47 -7.19 -12.79
CA ILE A 198 -14.98 -7.71 -11.51
C ILE A 198 -15.88 -7.06 -10.45
N GLY A 199 -16.73 -7.87 -9.81
CA GLY A 199 -17.75 -7.40 -8.88
C GLY A 199 -17.18 -6.37 -7.90
N TYR A 200 -17.85 -5.24 -7.83
CA TYR A 200 -17.51 -4.16 -6.92
C TYR A 200 -18.10 -4.51 -5.55
N ASN A 201 -17.44 -5.38 -4.82
CA ASN A 201 -17.71 -5.44 -3.39
C ASN A 201 -17.26 -4.09 -2.84
N SER A 202 -18.21 -3.34 -2.29
CA SER A 202 -17.92 -2.08 -1.63
C SER A 202 -16.73 -2.28 -0.68
N ALA A 203 -15.90 -1.26 -0.46
CA ALA A 203 -14.87 -1.34 0.58
C ALA A 203 -15.46 -1.74 1.95
N MET A 204 -16.78 -1.57 2.09
CA MET A 204 -17.57 -2.00 3.25
C MET A 204 -17.76 -3.52 3.35
N ASP A 205 -17.54 -4.28 2.26
CA ASP A 205 -17.71 -5.75 2.24
C ASP A 205 -16.41 -6.50 2.54
N ILE A 206 -15.31 -5.79 2.83
CA ILE A 206 -14.04 -6.40 3.22
C ILE A 206 -14.20 -6.89 4.67
N LYS A 207 -14.62 -8.15 4.80
CA LYS A 207 -14.74 -8.81 6.11
C LYS A 207 -13.34 -9.20 6.59
N MET A 208 -12.92 -8.69 7.73
CA MET A 208 -11.71 -9.14 8.42
C MET A 208 -11.95 -10.56 8.97
N PRO A 209 -11.00 -11.50 8.80
CA PRO A 209 -11.04 -12.78 9.52
C PRO A 209 -10.99 -12.53 11.04
N GLU A 210 -11.80 -13.25 11.79
CA GLU A 210 -11.90 -13.07 13.27
C GLU A 210 -10.54 -13.20 13.96
N TRP A 211 -9.76 -14.22 13.58
CA TRP A 211 -8.42 -14.45 14.15
C TRP A 211 -7.47 -13.25 13.92
N LEU A 212 -7.58 -12.57 12.78
CA LEU A 212 -6.73 -11.41 12.48
C LEU A 212 -7.06 -10.22 13.40
N ALA A 213 -8.35 -10.04 13.76
CA ALA A 213 -8.74 -9.01 14.71
C ALA A 213 -8.09 -9.22 16.09
N TYR A 214 -8.02 -10.49 16.56
CA TYR A 214 -7.34 -10.81 17.82
C TYR A 214 -5.84 -10.56 17.75
N VAL A 215 -5.18 -10.93 16.64
CA VAL A 215 -3.75 -10.67 16.43
C VAL A 215 -3.45 -9.16 16.41
N LEU A 216 -4.26 -8.38 15.68
CA LEU A 216 -4.11 -6.93 15.63
C LEU A 216 -4.34 -6.29 17.01
N PHE A 217 -5.33 -6.77 17.75
CA PHE A 217 -5.60 -6.29 19.10
C PHE A 217 -4.44 -6.61 20.05
N PHE A 218 -3.86 -7.80 19.95
CA PHE A 218 -2.69 -8.19 20.74
C PHE A 218 -1.50 -7.25 20.47
N PHE A 219 -1.17 -6.96 19.21
CA PHE A 219 -0.10 -6.01 18.89
C PHE A 219 -0.44 -4.59 19.32
N THR A 220 -1.70 -4.15 19.23
CA THR A 220 -2.11 -2.84 19.73
C THR A 220 -2.00 -2.78 21.26
N ALA A 221 -2.40 -3.83 21.96
CA ALA A 221 -2.26 -3.92 23.42
C ALA A 221 -0.79 -3.97 23.86
N SER A 222 0.11 -4.55 23.06
CA SER A 222 1.54 -4.58 23.37
C SER A 222 2.16 -3.18 23.51
N LEU A 223 1.58 -2.14 22.87
CA LEU A 223 2.00 -0.74 23.08
C LEU A 223 1.83 -0.27 24.52
N MET A 224 0.83 -0.80 25.24
CA MET A 224 0.61 -0.46 26.66
C MET A 224 1.64 -1.15 27.59
N PHE A 225 2.23 -2.26 27.14
CA PHE A 225 3.18 -3.05 27.93
C PHE A 225 4.64 -2.79 27.55
N MET A 226 4.94 -1.74 26.81
CA MET A 226 6.31 -1.41 26.39
C MET A 226 7.29 -1.15 27.52
N ASN A 227 6.80 -0.86 28.74
CA ASN A 227 7.63 -0.64 29.91
C ASN A 227 7.99 -1.92 30.68
N VAL A 228 7.60 -3.11 30.16
CA VAL A 228 7.89 -4.38 30.84
C VAL A 228 9.35 -4.80 30.55
N PRO A 229 10.18 -5.03 31.58
CA PRO A 229 11.62 -5.28 31.43
C PRO A 229 12.00 -6.47 30.55
N ILE A 230 11.10 -7.47 30.45
CA ILE A 230 11.32 -8.70 29.65
C ILE A 230 11.33 -8.42 28.15
N LEU A 231 10.50 -7.46 27.69
CA LEU A 231 10.41 -7.05 26.29
C LEU A 231 11.56 -6.09 25.88
N MET A 232 12.26 -5.53 26.85
CA MET A 232 13.35 -4.56 26.65
C MET A 232 14.72 -5.18 26.40
N LYS A 233 14.90 -6.50 26.46
CA LYS A 233 16.21 -7.16 26.27
C LYS A 233 16.82 -6.92 24.88
N SER A 234 16.00 -6.69 23.86
CA SER A 234 16.45 -6.39 22.49
C SER A 234 15.75 -5.13 21.99
N GLU A 235 16.50 -4.09 21.70
CA GLU A 235 15.97 -2.84 21.14
C GLU A 235 15.26 -3.06 19.80
N PHE A 236 15.79 -3.95 18.96
CA PHE A 236 15.17 -4.31 17.70
C PHE A 236 13.75 -4.90 17.91
N VAL A 237 13.59 -5.81 18.89
CA VAL A 237 12.27 -6.39 19.21
C VAL A 237 11.32 -5.33 19.75
N LYS A 238 11.80 -4.44 20.64
CA LYS A 238 11.05 -3.33 21.19
C LYS A 238 10.47 -2.44 20.07
N TYR A 239 11.33 -1.96 19.17
CA TYR A 239 10.89 -1.07 18.09
C TYR A 239 10.04 -1.78 17.04
N SER A 240 10.31 -3.06 16.77
CA SER A 240 9.45 -3.87 15.88
C SER A 240 8.04 -4.03 16.44
N LEU A 241 7.90 -4.31 17.74
CA LEU A 241 6.60 -4.38 18.42
C LEU A 241 5.91 -3.01 18.41
N MET A 242 6.65 -1.91 18.59
CA MET A 242 6.10 -0.56 18.51
C MET A 242 5.50 -0.28 17.12
N CYS A 243 6.25 -0.54 16.06
CA CYS A 243 5.78 -0.36 14.68
C CYS A 243 4.58 -1.26 14.37
N LEU A 244 4.64 -2.54 14.75
CA LEU A 244 3.52 -3.48 14.58
C LEU A 244 2.28 -3.03 15.35
N GLY A 245 2.45 -2.54 16.57
CA GLY A 245 1.37 -2.02 17.40
C GLY A 245 0.71 -0.78 16.79
N VAL A 246 1.50 0.19 16.31
CA VAL A 246 0.98 1.38 15.62
C VAL A 246 0.25 0.99 14.34
N PHE A 247 0.83 0.11 13.51
CA PHE A 247 0.18 -0.37 12.28
C PHE A 247 -1.13 -1.11 12.56
N SER A 248 -1.13 -1.99 13.58
CA SER A 248 -2.33 -2.70 14.01
C SER A 248 -3.42 -1.76 14.50
N SER A 249 -3.04 -0.73 15.25
CA SER A 249 -3.99 0.28 15.75
C SER A 249 -4.63 1.07 14.61
N LEU A 250 -3.89 1.41 13.56
CA LEU A 250 -4.44 2.09 12.38
C LEU A 250 -5.45 1.20 11.62
N ILE A 251 -5.18 -0.10 11.51
CA ILE A 251 -6.12 -1.04 10.88
C ILE A 251 -7.41 -1.15 11.72
N LEU A 252 -7.29 -1.33 13.03
CA LEU A 252 -8.47 -1.41 13.92
C LEU A 252 -9.26 -0.10 13.91
N PHE A 253 -8.59 1.06 13.92
CA PHE A 253 -9.21 2.37 13.78
C PHE A 253 -10.02 2.47 12.47
N TYR A 254 -9.45 2.02 11.35
CA TYR A 254 -10.15 1.98 10.07
C TYR A 254 -11.42 1.12 10.12
N TYR A 255 -11.36 -0.05 10.75
CA TYR A 255 -12.55 -0.90 10.92
C TYR A 255 -13.59 -0.30 11.86
N GLY A 256 -13.18 0.41 12.91
CA GLY A 256 -14.07 1.19 13.77
C GLY A 256 -14.79 2.30 12.99
N TYR A 257 -14.05 3.01 12.15
CA TYR A 257 -14.61 4.03 11.27
C TYR A 257 -15.60 3.45 10.26
N LEU A 258 -15.29 2.30 9.63
CA LEU A 258 -16.20 1.60 8.74
C LEU A 258 -17.51 1.20 9.44
N PHE A 259 -17.41 0.67 10.66
CA PHE A 259 -18.59 0.33 11.45
C PHE A 259 -19.48 1.56 11.68
N MET A 260 -18.90 2.69 12.06
CA MET A 260 -19.63 3.95 12.28
C MET A 260 -20.39 4.39 11.01
N ILE A 261 -19.74 4.34 9.85
CA ILE A 261 -20.39 4.68 8.57
C ILE A 261 -21.57 3.74 8.28
N ILE A 262 -21.37 2.42 8.45
CA ILE A 262 -22.40 1.41 8.18
C ILE A 262 -23.58 1.60 9.12
N TYR A 263 -23.30 1.79 10.40
CA TYR A 263 -24.31 2.01 11.44
C TYR A 263 -25.16 3.27 11.19
N LEU A 264 -24.51 4.41 10.87
CA LEU A 264 -25.20 5.65 10.59
C LEU A 264 -26.03 5.58 9.30
N LYS A 265 -25.53 4.92 8.24
CA LYS A 265 -26.29 4.68 7.01
C LYS A 265 -27.55 3.83 7.26
N LYS A 266 -27.44 2.82 8.14
CA LYS A 266 -28.55 1.93 8.48
C LYS A 266 -29.67 2.68 9.23
N LYS A 267 -29.29 3.64 10.06
CA LYS A 267 -30.24 4.47 10.82
C LYS A 267 -30.94 5.57 9.98
N GLY A 268 -30.79 5.53 8.64
CA GLY A 268 -31.44 6.47 7.71
C GLY A 268 -30.77 7.85 7.63
N GLY A 269 -29.62 8.05 8.25
CA GLY A 269 -28.89 9.31 8.21
C GLY A 269 -28.16 9.52 6.87
N ARG A 270 -28.27 10.73 6.31
CA ARG A 270 -27.33 11.18 5.26
C ARG A 270 -25.99 11.44 5.90
N VAL A 271 -25.07 10.47 5.84
CA VAL A 271 -23.74 10.60 6.40
C VAL A 271 -22.87 11.42 5.45
N ASN A 272 -22.55 12.64 5.85
CA ASN A 272 -21.48 13.37 5.22
C ASN A 272 -20.15 12.82 5.77
N ILE A 273 -19.45 12.02 4.95
CA ILE A 273 -18.19 11.35 5.33
C ILE A 273 -17.14 12.36 5.78
N PHE A 274 -17.12 13.54 5.14
CA PHE A 274 -16.18 14.60 5.50
C PHE A 274 -16.47 15.19 6.90
N LEU A 275 -17.74 15.47 7.23
CA LEU A 275 -18.11 15.95 8.56
C LEU A 275 -17.85 14.90 9.65
N LEU A 276 -18.04 13.61 9.34
CA LEU A 276 -17.71 12.53 10.27
C LEU A 276 -16.19 12.46 10.53
N LEU A 277 -15.37 12.56 9.49
CA LEU A 277 -13.90 12.62 9.62
C LEU A 277 -13.47 13.84 10.44
N LEU A 278 -14.06 15.01 10.16
CA LEU A 278 -13.76 16.23 10.89
C LEU A 278 -14.13 16.11 12.38
N ALA A 279 -15.29 15.55 12.71
CA ALA A 279 -15.71 15.32 14.08
C ALA A 279 -14.77 14.35 14.83
N ILE A 280 -14.33 13.27 14.16
CA ILE A 280 -13.36 12.33 14.72
C ILE A 280 -12.01 13.02 14.96
N PHE A 281 -11.57 13.88 14.03
CA PHE A 281 -10.32 14.63 14.16
C PHE A 281 -10.35 15.62 15.32
N ILE A 282 -11.45 16.36 15.50
CA ILE A 282 -11.61 17.30 16.61
C ILE A 282 -11.63 16.59 17.98
N LEU A 283 -12.24 15.39 18.04
CA LEU A 283 -12.35 14.59 19.26
C LEU A 283 -11.22 13.55 19.38
N MET A 284 -10.10 13.74 18.68
CA MET A 284 -9.09 12.72 18.43
C MET A 284 -8.61 11.93 19.66
N PRO A 285 -8.29 12.49 20.83
CA PRO A 285 -7.79 11.69 21.95
C PRO A 285 -8.83 10.69 22.48
N PHE A 286 -10.09 11.03 22.52
CA PHE A 286 -11.16 10.15 23.03
C PHE A 286 -11.73 9.24 21.95
N SER A 287 -11.94 9.78 20.74
CA SER A 287 -12.48 9.02 19.62
C SER A 287 -11.55 7.90 19.16
N TYR A 288 -10.24 8.10 19.29
CA TYR A 288 -9.24 7.09 18.91
C TYR A 288 -9.40 5.78 19.69
N ILE A 289 -9.46 5.85 21.01
CA ILE A 289 -9.63 4.67 21.87
C ILE A 289 -10.98 3.98 21.60
N ILE A 290 -12.05 4.77 21.49
CA ILE A 290 -13.39 4.24 21.22
C ILE A 290 -13.41 3.52 19.85
N LEU A 291 -12.84 4.12 18.82
CA LEU A 291 -12.81 3.53 17.48
C LEU A 291 -11.93 2.29 17.42
N LEU A 292 -10.84 2.22 18.18
CA LEU A 292 -10.03 1.00 18.32
C LEU A 292 -10.84 -0.16 18.89
N VAL A 293 -11.54 0.08 20.01
CA VAL A 293 -12.37 -0.94 20.67
C VAL A 293 -13.53 -1.36 19.76
N VAL A 294 -14.21 -0.40 19.15
CA VAL A 294 -15.30 -0.66 18.18
C VAL A 294 -14.78 -1.42 16.97
N GLY A 295 -13.59 -1.07 16.45
CA GLY A 295 -12.96 -1.76 15.33
C GLY A 295 -12.59 -3.20 15.66
N PHE A 296 -12.10 -3.46 16.86
CA PHE A 296 -11.87 -4.81 17.36
C PHE A 296 -13.17 -5.61 17.47
N LEU A 297 -14.21 -5.07 18.10
CA LEU A 297 -15.51 -5.72 18.26
C LEU A 297 -16.23 -5.97 16.92
N TYR A 298 -16.03 -5.08 15.93
CA TYR A 298 -16.53 -5.29 14.57
C TYR A 298 -15.73 -6.34 13.82
N GLY A 299 -14.41 -6.32 13.92
CA GLY A 299 -13.50 -7.29 13.29
C GLY A 299 -13.64 -8.70 13.87
N SER A 300 -13.75 -8.83 15.19
CA SER A 300 -13.94 -10.11 15.90
C SER A 300 -15.35 -10.70 15.80
N GLY A 301 -16.30 -9.98 15.21
CA GLY A 301 -17.62 -10.50 14.83
C GLY A 301 -18.82 -10.08 15.67
N PRO A 302 -18.74 -9.77 16.98
CA PRO A 302 -19.93 -9.48 17.79
C PRO A 302 -20.81 -8.37 17.24
N LEU A 303 -20.22 -7.20 16.93
CA LEU A 303 -20.98 -6.08 16.36
C LEU A 303 -21.42 -6.33 14.91
N ARG A 304 -20.63 -7.10 14.14
CA ARG A 304 -20.98 -7.48 12.78
C ARG A 304 -22.23 -8.38 12.76
N ARG A 305 -22.26 -9.43 13.60
CA ARG A 305 -23.42 -10.34 13.73
C ARG A 305 -24.68 -9.57 14.17
N LYS A 306 -24.55 -8.61 15.10
CA LYS A 306 -25.67 -7.77 15.50
C LYS A 306 -26.22 -6.92 14.34
N LEU A 307 -25.36 -6.35 13.50
CA LEU A 307 -25.77 -5.61 12.31
C LEU A 307 -26.38 -6.51 11.22
N GLU A 308 -25.95 -7.76 11.10
CA GLU A 308 -26.53 -8.73 10.16
C GLU A 308 -27.92 -9.23 10.61
N ASN A 309 -28.09 -9.54 11.91
CA ASN A 309 -29.36 -10.01 12.48
C ASN A 309 -30.47 -8.94 12.50
N GLU A 310 -30.14 -7.66 12.56
CA GLU A 310 -31.12 -6.58 12.43
C GLU A 310 -31.57 -6.34 10.95
N LYS A 311 -31.13 -7.18 10.00
CA LYS A 311 -31.60 -7.18 8.60
C LYS A 311 -32.76 -8.14 8.34
N GLU A 312 -33.03 -9.09 9.27
CA GLU A 312 -34.20 -9.95 9.30
C GLU A 312 -35.33 -9.28 10.11
#